data_c4fd62710722203f8a27f34897080a5a
#
_entry.id   c4fd62710722203f8a27f34897080a5a
#
_cell.length_a   1.000
_cell.length_b   1.000
_cell.length_c   1.000
_cell.angle_alpha   90.00
_cell.angle_beta   90.00
_cell.angle_gamma   90.00
#
_symmetry.space_group_name_H-M   'P 1'
#
loop_
_entity.id
_entity.type
_entity.pdbx_description
1 polymer ?
#
loop_
_entity_poly.entity_id
_entity_poly.type
_entity_poly.pdbx_seq_one_letter_code
_entity_poly.pdbx_strand_id
1 'polypeptide(L)'
;MSESPKPADALRTLPERAFRARARLVAGVFCLVCCGLAVRLLFLQVLGGGWYTDRALGQQLRDTVVPADRGRIYSADGVLLAANSSCWTLRASPREMPEEKLALATKGLAEILELDEAKLLEKFSDRRANDCLLRYRVERETADAVRDFCAENGITGVRINQDSKRWYPQGEFLASVLGFTNVDNAGVSGLELEYNDTLTGQNGVVLTAVNAWGYTLAQSYETELAPVEGSGLRLTIDANIQHYLENALNYAVQEHHVAARSVGIVMEVNTGAVLAMATTPVSYTHLTLPTIR
;
A
#
# COMPACT_ATOMS: atom_id res chain seq x y z
N MET A 1 -39.08 93.37 -7.66
CA MET A 1 -38.85 92.02 -8.21
C MET A 1 -37.53 91.54 -7.68
N SER A 2 -37.59 90.66 -6.69
CA SER A 2 -36.45 90.10 -5.99
C SER A 2 -36.23 88.73 -6.54
N GLU A 3 -35.06 88.55 -7.14
CA GLU A 3 -34.61 87.28 -7.74
C GLU A 3 -34.02 86.41 -6.61
N SER A 4 -34.63 85.28 -6.31
CA SER A 4 -34.14 84.31 -5.36
C SER A 4 -32.92 83.56 -5.94
N PRO A 5 -31.83 83.34 -5.20
CA PRO A 5 -30.64 82.63 -5.68
C PRO A 5 -30.96 81.17 -5.84
N LYS A 6 -30.46 80.53 -6.95
CA LYS A 6 -30.61 79.13 -7.27
C LYS A 6 -29.80 78.26 -6.32
N PRO A 7 -30.29 77.06 -5.92
CA PRO A 7 -29.65 76.16 -4.93
C PRO A 7 -28.40 75.43 -5.41
N ALA A 8 -27.85 75.76 -6.59
CA ALA A 8 -26.69 75.08 -7.16
C ALA A 8 -25.30 75.56 -6.65
N ASP A 9 -25.26 76.71 -5.94
CA ASP A 9 -23.97 77.28 -5.48
C ASP A 9 -23.56 76.91 -4.03
N ALA A 10 -24.40 76.18 -3.32
CA ALA A 10 -24.11 75.77 -1.95
C ALA A 10 -23.16 74.57 -1.79
N LEU A 11 -22.81 73.90 -2.89
CA LEU A 11 -21.89 72.73 -2.88
C LEU A 11 -20.43 73.04 -3.19
N ARG A 12 -20.07 74.33 -3.33
CA ARG A 12 -18.78 74.74 -3.88
C ARG A 12 -17.79 75.40 -2.93
N THR A 13 -17.87 75.17 -1.61
CA THR A 13 -16.87 75.76 -0.72
C THR A 13 -16.44 74.81 0.42
N LEU A 14 -15.97 73.63 0.03
CA LEU A 14 -14.99 72.98 0.89
C LEU A 14 -13.64 73.59 0.52
N PRO A 15 -12.84 74.15 1.47
CA PRO A 15 -11.59 74.76 1.18
C PRO A 15 -10.65 73.70 0.55
N GLU A 16 -10.22 73.93 -0.69
CA GLU A 16 -9.36 72.98 -1.45
C GLU A 16 -8.15 72.51 -0.65
N ARG A 17 -7.66 73.30 0.30
CA ARG A 17 -6.59 72.96 1.23
C ARG A 17 -6.96 71.82 2.18
N ALA A 18 -8.20 71.82 2.71
CA ALA A 18 -8.64 70.75 3.61
C ALA A 18 -8.90 69.41 2.85
N PHE A 19 -9.41 69.52 1.62
CA PHE A 19 -9.60 68.32 0.76
C PHE A 19 -8.25 67.70 0.38
N ARG A 20 -7.27 68.51 -0.06
CA ARG A 20 -5.90 68.06 -0.36
C ARG A 20 -5.18 67.49 0.84
N ALA A 21 -5.39 68.05 2.05
CA ALA A 21 -4.83 67.52 3.30
C ALA A 21 -5.39 66.13 3.65
N ARG A 22 -6.74 65.97 3.54
CA ARG A 22 -7.41 64.67 3.75
C ARG A 22 -7.00 63.64 2.71
N ALA A 23 -6.94 64.00 1.45
CA ALA A 23 -6.48 63.15 0.37
C ALA A 23 -5.04 62.65 0.56
N ARG A 24 -4.11 63.53 0.99
CA ARG A 24 -2.74 63.13 1.33
C ARG A 24 -2.66 62.21 2.54
N LEU A 25 -3.50 62.41 3.55
CA LEU A 25 -3.59 61.55 4.70
C LEU A 25 -4.05 60.17 4.32
N VAL A 26 -5.12 60.04 3.53
CA VAL A 26 -5.64 58.76 3.02
C VAL A 26 -4.59 58.08 2.12
N ALA A 27 -3.95 58.82 1.24
CA ALA A 27 -2.86 58.29 0.40
C ALA A 27 -1.68 57.79 1.26
N GLY A 28 -1.29 58.52 2.31
CA GLY A 28 -0.26 58.14 3.24
C GLY A 28 -0.56 56.83 3.98
N VAL A 29 -1.79 56.72 4.51
CA VAL A 29 -2.24 55.49 5.17
C VAL A 29 -2.24 54.32 4.19
N PHE A 30 -2.71 54.52 2.97
CA PHE A 30 -2.72 53.50 1.93
C PHE A 30 -1.29 53.04 1.57
N CYS A 31 -0.36 53.98 1.38
CA CYS A 31 1.05 53.64 1.16
C CYS A 31 1.65 52.86 2.33
N LEU A 32 1.34 53.24 3.55
CA LEU A 32 1.83 52.54 4.75
C LEU A 32 1.32 51.10 4.82
N VAL A 33 0.03 50.87 4.50
CA VAL A 33 -0.54 49.53 4.41
C VAL A 33 0.12 48.73 3.29
N CYS A 34 0.31 49.30 2.10
CA CYS A 34 1.02 48.63 1.00
C CYS A 34 2.47 48.27 1.36
N CYS A 35 3.19 49.17 2.00
CA CYS A 35 4.56 48.89 2.48
C CYS A 35 4.57 47.76 3.53
N GLY A 36 3.63 47.76 4.46
CA GLY A 36 3.49 46.68 5.44
C GLY A 36 3.20 45.32 4.77
N LEU A 37 2.34 45.27 3.76
CA LEU A 37 2.09 44.07 2.98
C LEU A 37 3.31 43.62 2.19
N ALA A 38 4.04 44.54 1.58
CA ALA A 38 5.28 44.23 0.85
C ALA A 38 6.36 43.64 1.76
N VAL A 39 6.58 44.23 2.94
CA VAL A 39 7.51 43.71 3.96
C VAL A 39 7.07 42.32 4.43
N ARG A 40 5.76 42.12 4.65
CA ARG A 40 5.23 40.78 5.04
C ARG A 40 5.43 39.75 3.94
N LEU A 41 5.20 40.09 2.68
CA LEU A 41 5.45 39.20 1.55
C LEU A 41 6.92 38.85 1.43
N LEU A 42 7.82 39.81 1.58
CA LEU A 42 9.26 39.59 1.58
C LEU A 42 9.69 38.65 2.72
N PHE A 43 9.14 38.84 3.91
CA PHE A 43 9.39 37.95 5.04
C PHE A 43 8.94 36.52 4.77
N LEU A 44 7.72 36.34 4.22
CA LEU A 44 7.16 35.03 3.90
C LEU A 44 7.91 34.30 2.79
N GLN A 45 8.33 35.06 1.74
CA GLN A 45 8.98 34.46 0.56
C GLN A 45 10.47 34.20 0.77
N VAL A 46 11.18 35.08 1.49
CA VAL A 46 12.64 34.99 1.60
C VAL A 46 13.05 34.29 2.92
N LEU A 47 12.49 34.70 4.05
CA LEU A 47 12.89 34.18 5.36
C LEU A 47 12.10 32.91 5.76
N GLY A 48 10.83 32.82 5.40
CA GLY A 48 9.96 31.70 5.71
C GLY A 48 9.80 30.68 4.57
N GLY A 49 10.32 30.98 3.36
CA GLY A 49 10.07 30.21 2.13
C GLY A 49 10.43 28.73 2.27
N GLY A 50 11.61 28.40 2.83
CA GLY A 50 12.06 27.03 3.04
C GLY A 50 11.09 26.22 3.92
N TRP A 51 10.73 26.77 5.08
CA TRP A 51 9.80 26.10 6.01
C TRP A 51 8.41 25.85 5.40
N TYR A 52 7.88 26.81 4.64
CA TYR A 52 6.60 26.65 3.97
C TYR A 52 6.69 25.65 2.81
N THR A 53 7.81 25.63 2.10
CA THR A 53 8.05 24.67 1.00
C THR A 53 8.13 23.25 1.54
N ASP A 54 8.91 23.02 2.62
CA ASP A 54 9.02 21.70 3.25
C ASP A 54 7.66 21.19 3.76
N ARG A 55 6.86 22.09 4.33
CA ARG A 55 5.53 21.74 4.82
C ARG A 55 4.54 21.48 3.69
N ALA A 56 4.63 22.21 2.59
CA ALA A 56 3.83 21.98 1.40
C ALA A 56 4.22 20.65 0.72
N LEU A 57 5.51 20.36 0.59
CA LEU A 57 6.01 19.08 0.07
C LEU A 57 5.52 17.92 0.93
N GLY A 58 5.61 18.02 2.26
CA GLY A 58 5.12 16.98 3.17
C GLY A 58 3.59 16.74 3.11
N GLN A 59 2.82 17.71 2.63
CA GLN A 59 1.37 17.54 2.40
C GLN A 59 1.04 17.06 0.99
N GLN A 60 1.91 17.31 0.01
CA GLN A 60 1.70 16.99 -1.39
C GLN A 60 2.31 15.65 -1.79
N LEU A 61 3.34 15.19 -1.07
CA LEU A 61 3.96 13.90 -1.34
C LEU A 61 3.16 12.77 -0.71
N ARG A 62 2.81 11.80 -1.52
CA ARG A 62 2.24 10.54 -1.09
C ARG A 62 3.28 9.45 -1.27
N ASP A 63 3.64 8.83 -0.17
CA ASP A 63 4.54 7.70 -0.16
C ASP A 63 3.75 6.44 -0.52
N THR A 64 4.09 5.83 -1.64
CA THR A 64 3.57 4.51 -2.00
C THR A 64 4.70 3.51 -1.81
N VAL A 65 4.54 2.63 -0.84
CA VAL A 65 5.51 1.55 -0.58
C VAL A 65 5.37 0.49 -1.67
N VAL A 66 6.49 0.18 -2.33
CA VAL A 66 6.59 -0.94 -3.27
C VAL A 66 7.23 -2.10 -2.51
N PRO A 67 6.51 -3.18 -2.24
CA PRO A 67 7.05 -4.30 -1.47
C PRO A 67 8.20 -4.95 -2.23
N ALA A 68 9.29 -5.25 -1.50
CA ALA A 68 10.40 -6.03 -2.03
C ALA A 68 10.03 -7.51 -2.13
N ASP A 69 10.56 -8.18 -3.12
CA ASP A 69 10.46 -9.63 -3.21
C ASP A 69 11.32 -10.30 -2.14
N ARG A 70 10.71 -11.24 -1.42
CA ARG A 70 11.39 -12.04 -0.40
C ARG A 70 12.32 -13.05 -1.06
N GLY A 71 13.51 -13.26 -0.51
CA GLY A 71 14.53 -14.16 -1.02
C GLY A 71 14.00 -15.58 -1.27
N ARG A 72 14.45 -16.20 -2.34
CA ARG A 72 14.07 -17.58 -2.72
C ARG A 72 14.79 -18.60 -1.87
N ILE A 73 14.17 -19.75 -1.62
CA ILE A 73 14.81 -20.88 -0.91
C ILE A 73 14.96 -22.05 -1.86
N TYR A 74 16.16 -22.58 -1.92
CA TYR A 74 16.52 -23.71 -2.78
C TYR A 74 17.09 -24.87 -1.95
N SER A 75 16.89 -26.10 -2.41
CA SER A 75 17.57 -27.27 -1.91
C SER A 75 19.03 -27.31 -2.36
N ALA A 76 19.81 -28.30 -1.90
CA ALA A 76 21.20 -28.49 -2.28
C ALA A 76 21.38 -28.80 -3.78
N ASP A 77 20.44 -29.51 -4.36
CA ASP A 77 20.37 -29.88 -5.78
C ASP A 77 19.70 -28.79 -6.66
N GLY A 78 19.31 -27.64 -6.08
CA GLY A 78 18.80 -26.48 -6.81
C GLY A 78 17.30 -26.50 -7.06
N VAL A 79 16.55 -27.41 -6.44
CA VAL A 79 15.09 -27.42 -6.52
C VAL A 79 14.54 -26.20 -5.76
N LEU A 80 13.61 -25.48 -6.38
CA LEU A 80 12.94 -24.34 -5.77
C LEU A 80 11.93 -24.81 -4.71
N LEU A 81 12.16 -24.41 -3.45
CA LEU A 81 11.36 -24.79 -2.30
C LEU A 81 10.37 -23.68 -1.89
N ALA A 82 10.82 -22.43 -1.97
CA ALA A 82 9.95 -21.28 -1.68
C ALA A 82 10.32 -20.10 -2.59
N ALA A 83 9.30 -19.43 -3.12
CA ALA A 83 9.42 -18.24 -3.96
C ALA A 83 8.27 -17.26 -3.67
N ASN A 84 8.34 -16.10 -4.29
CA ASN A 84 7.21 -15.16 -4.31
C ASN A 84 6.39 -15.36 -5.57
N SER A 85 5.09 -15.20 -5.44
CA SER A 85 4.14 -15.10 -6.53
C SER A 85 3.46 -13.75 -6.48
N SER A 86 3.40 -13.06 -7.62
CA SER A 86 2.68 -11.78 -7.73
C SER A 86 1.19 -12.01 -7.52
N CYS A 87 0.59 -11.17 -6.73
CA CYS A 87 -0.84 -11.12 -6.48
C CYS A 87 -1.30 -9.67 -6.40
N TRP A 88 -2.57 -9.43 -6.19
CA TRP A 88 -3.13 -8.08 -6.11
C TRP A 88 -4.05 -7.96 -4.91
N THR A 89 -3.91 -6.85 -4.19
CA THR A 89 -4.80 -6.48 -3.09
C THR A 89 -5.76 -5.41 -3.59
N LEU A 90 -7.06 -5.71 -3.47
CA LEU A 90 -8.13 -4.85 -3.93
C LEU A 90 -8.66 -4.00 -2.78
N ARG A 91 -8.68 -2.70 -2.99
CA ARG A 91 -9.18 -1.71 -2.04
C ARG A 91 -10.16 -0.78 -2.74
N ALA A 92 -11.11 -0.23 -2.00
CA ALA A 92 -12.06 0.72 -2.54
C ALA A 92 -12.14 1.98 -1.66
N SER A 93 -12.37 3.12 -2.31
CA SER A 93 -12.68 4.37 -1.67
C SER A 93 -14.15 4.72 -1.94
N PRO A 94 -15.08 4.43 -1.02
CA PRO A 94 -16.50 4.74 -1.21
C PRO A 94 -16.76 6.22 -1.46
N ARG A 95 -15.89 7.09 -0.95
CA ARG A 95 -15.96 8.53 -1.17
C ARG A 95 -15.79 8.95 -2.62
N GLU A 96 -14.92 8.22 -3.36
CA GLU A 96 -14.58 8.53 -4.76
C GLU A 96 -15.56 7.89 -5.75
N MET A 97 -16.44 6.99 -5.28
CA MET A 97 -17.43 6.32 -6.13
C MET A 97 -18.64 7.23 -6.40
N PRO A 98 -19.12 7.32 -7.65
CA PRO A 98 -20.36 8.00 -7.98
C PRO A 98 -21.56 7.31 -7.29
N GLU A 99 -22.47 8.07 -6.69
CA GLU A 99 -23.63 7.50 -5.99
C GLU A 99 -24.53 6.67 -6.90
N GLU A 100 -24.72 7.13 -8.13
CA GLU A 100 -25.54 6.45 -9.14
C GLU A 100 -25.01 5.04 -9.49
N LYS A 101 -23.68 4.83 -9.34
CA LYS A 101 -23.01 3.59 -9.68
C LYS A 101 -22.75 2.67 -8.50
N LEU A 102 -23.06 3.12 -7.29
CA LEU A 102 -22.78 2.38 -6.06
C LEU A 102 -23.45 1.00 -6.04
N ALA A 103 -24.71 0.91 -6.39
CA ALA A 103 -25.46 -0.34 -6.44
C ALA A 103 -24.90 -1.30 -7.51
N LEU A 104 -24.55 -0.75 -8.69
CA LEU A 104 -23.92 -1.52 -9.76
C LEU A 104 -22.53 -2.02 -9.35
N ALA A 105 -21.72 -1.16 -8.75
CA ALA A 105 -20.39 -1.50 -8.24
C ALA A 105 -20.47 -2.58 -7.16
N THR A 106 -21.41 -2.46 -6.21
CA THR A 106 -21.59 -3.44 -5.14
C THR A 106 -21.92 -4.80 -5.71
N LYS A 107 -22.90 -4.87 -6.62
CA LYS A 107 -23.35 -6.14 -7.23
C LYS A 107 -22.24 -6.79 -8.06
N GLY A 108 -21.62 -6.04 -8.97
CA GLY A 108 -20.59 -6.58 -9.86
C GLY A 108 -19.32 -6.99 -9.13
N LEU A 109 -18.87 -6.18 -8.17
CA LEU A 109 -17.71 -6.53 -7.35
C LEU A 109 -17.99 -7.71 -6.41
N ALA A 110 -19.22 -7.84 -5.88
CA ALA A 110 -19.60 -8.99 -5.07
C ALA A 110 -19.57 -10.28 -5.88
N GLU A 111 -20.05 -10.24 -7.13
CA GLU A 111 -20.04 -11.39 -8.05
C GLU A 111 -18.62 -11.80 -8.46
N ILE A 112 -17.79 -10.85 -8.92
CA ILE A 112 -16.41 -11.13 -9.36
C ILE A 112 -15.52 -11.61 -8.20
N LEU A 113 -15.71 -11.04 -7.01
CA LEU A 113 -14.87 -11.33 -5.85
C LEU A 113 -15.45 -12.42 -4.93
N GLU A 114 -16.61 -12.98 -5.26
CA GLU A 114 -17.35 -13.97 -4.45
C GLU A 114 -17.56 -13.46 -3.01
N LEU A 115 -17.97 -12.20 -2.87
CA LEU A 115 -18.23 -11.54 -1.58
C LEU A 115 -19.73 -11.46 -1.32
N ASP A 116 -20.09 -11.35 -0.04
CA ASP A 116 -21.46 -11.10 0.38
C ASP A 116 -21.85 -9.66 0.00
N GLU A 117 -22.85 -9.54 -0.89
CA GLU A 117 -23.34 -8.25 -1.37
C GLU A 117 -23.81 -7.34 -0.24
N ALA A 118 -24.47 -7.90 0.78
CA ALA A 118 -24.99 -7.12 1.92
C ALA A 118 -23.85 -6.49 2.73
N LYS A 119 -22.78 -7.27 2.99
CA LYS A 119 -21.59 -6.76 3.70
C LYS A 119 -20.82 -5.73 2.89
N LEU A 120 -20.77 -5.91 1.56
CA LEU A 120 -20.11 -4.95 0.68
C LEU A 120 -20.90 -3.65 0.60
N LEU A 121 -22.24 -3.73 0.54
CA LEU A 121 -23.11 -2.56 0.57
C LEU A 121 -22.97 -1.79 1.89
N GLU A 122 -22.89 -2.46 3.01
CA GLU A 122 -22.64 -1.85 4.32
C GLU A 122 -21.32 -1.06 4.33
N LYS A 123 -20.22 -1.67 3.83
CA LYS A 123 -18.92 -0.99 3.70
C LYS A 123 -19.00 0.24 2.77
N PHE A 124 -19.74 0.18 1.69
CA PHE A 124 -19.86 1.27 0.73
C PHE A 124 -20.84 2.36 1.18
N SER A 125 -21.71 2.06 2.14
CA SER A 125 -22.62 3.04 2.73
C SER A 125 -21.90 4.08 3.59
N ASP A 126 -20.73 3.75 4.14
CA ASP A 126 -19.88 4.72 4.84
C ASP A 126 -19.09 5.58 3.84
N ARG A 127 -19.72 6.65 3.38
CA ARG A 127 -19.13 7.63 2.44
C ARG A 127 -17.97 8.44 3.01
N ARG A 128 -17.66 8.29 4.29
CA ARG A 128 -16.50 8.94 4.92
C ARG A 128 -15.23 8.10 4.80
N ALA A 129 -15.39 6.82 4.55
CA ALA A 129 -14.27 5.91 4.37
C ALA A 129 -13.51 6.25 3.08
N ASN A 130 -12.23 6.59 3.21
CA ASN A 130 -11.34 6.83 2.08
C ASN A 130 -10.71 5.55 1.56
N ASP A 131 -10.75 4.47 2.35
CA ASP A 131 -10.07 3.23 2.03
C ASP A 131 -10.72 2.06 2.78
N CYS A 132 -11.32 1.14 2.06
CA CYS A 132 -11.84 -0.10 2.59
C CYS A 132 -11.25 -1.29 1.82
N LEU A 133 -10.85 -2.31 2.56
CA LEU A 133 -10.35 -3.54 1.97
C LEU A 133 -11.51 -4.35 1.39
N LEU A 134 -11.40 -4.72 0.12
CA LEU A 134 -12.32 -5.64 -0.55
C LEU A 134 -11.83 -7.08 -0.41
N ARG A 135 -10.67 -7.38 -0.97
CA ARG A 135 -10.06 -8.71 -0.90
C ARG A 135 -8.54 -8.63 -0.95
N TYR A 136 -7.89 -9.48 -0.16
CA TYR A 136 -6.43 -9.66 -0.19
C TYR A 136 -6.02 -10.69 -1.24
N ARG A 137 -4.85 -10.48 -1.86
CA ARG A 137 -4.09 -11.50 -2.59
C ARG A 137 -4.88 -12.26 -3.65
N VAL A 138 -5.62 -11.52 -4.47
CA VAL A 138 -6.31 -12.10 -5.63
C VAL A 138 -5.32 -12.42 -6.74
N GLU A 139 -5.66 -13.41 -7.54
CA GLU A 139 -4.91 -13.77 -8.73
C GLU A 139 -5.06 -12.68 -9.81
N ARG A 140 -4.15 -12.70 -10.78
CA ARG A 140 -4.11 -11.72 -11.87
C ARG A 140 -5.43 -11.68 -12.64
N GLU A 141 -5.98 -12.82 -12.95
CA GLU A 141 -7.23 -12.94 -13.71
C GLU A 141 -8.39 -12.22 -13.02
N THR A 142 -8.52 -12.40 -11.71
CA THR A 142 -9.55 -11.71 -10.92
C THR A 142 -9.30 -10.20 -10.85
N ALA A 143 -8.04 -9.78 -10.71
CA ALA A 143 -7.68 -8.35 -10.68
C ALA A 143 -7.95 -7.67 -12.04
N ASP A 144 -7.65 -8.35 -13.14
CA ASP A 144 -7.92 -7.87 -14.50
C ASP A 144 -9.44 -7.81 -14.74
N ALA A 145 -10.22 -8.83 -14.33
CA ALA A 145 -11.68 -8.80 -14.42
C ALA A 145 -12.30 -7.61 -13.66
N VAL A 146 -11.79 -7.31 -12.45
CA VAL A 146 -12.23 -6.13 -11.70
C VAL A 146 -11.86 -4.83 -12.42
N ARG A 147 -10.67 -4.77 -13.02
CA ARG A 147 -10.21 -3.59 -13.77
C ARG A 147 -11.11 -3.33 -14.99
N ASP A 148 -11.38 -4.37 -15.76
CA ASP A 148 -12.21 -4.29 -16.97
C ASP A 148 -13.65 -3.91 -16.60
N PHE A 149 -14.23 -4.55 -15.60
CA PHE A 149 -15.55 -4.19 -15.08
C PHE A 149 -15.63 -2.72 -14.65
N CYS A 150 -14.63 -2.22 -13.92
CA CYS A 150 -14.59 -0.83 -13.49
C CYS A 150 -14.45 0.15 -14.68
N ALA A 151 -13.64 -0.23 -15.69
CA ALA A 151 -13.44 0.58 -16.90
C ALA A 151 -14.70 0.65 -17.76
N GLU A 152 -15.35 -0.48 -18.03
CA GLU A 152 -16.58 -0.56 -18.82
C GLU A 152 -17.74 0.22 -18.20
N ASN A 153 -17.87 0.16 -16.89
CA ASN A 153 -18.94 0.83 -16.17
C ASN A 153 -18.57 2.25 -15.69
N GLY A 154 -17.33 2.68 -15.92
CA GLY A 154 -16.82 3.98 -15.47
C GLY A 154 -16.91 4.13 -13.96
N ILE A 155 -16.61 3.08 -13.20
CA ILE A 155 -16.56 3.06 -11.74
C ILE A 155 -15.19 3.57 -11.31
N THR A 156 -15.18 4.65 -10.52
CA THR A 156 -13.96 5.21 -9.93
C THR A 156 -13.85 4.80 -8.47
N GLY A 157 -12.65 4.97 -7.87
CA GLY A 157 -12.44 4.69 -6.45
C GLY A 157 -12.10 3.23 -6.12
N VAL A 158 -11.96 2.33 -7.11
CA VAL A 158 -11.38 1.00 -6.90
C VAL A 158 -9.89 1.04 -7.20
N ARG A 159 -9.08 0.58 -6.24
CA ARG A 159 -7.62 0.55 -6.33
C ARG A 159 -7.14 -0.89 -6.33
N ILE A 160 -6.33 -1.21 -7.33
CA ILE A 160 -5.73 -2.52 -7.52
C ILE A 160 -4.24 -2.37 -7.27
N ASN A 161 -3.80 -2.72 -6.06
CA ASN A 161 -2.41 -2.61 -5.66
C ASN A 161 -1.70 -3.94 -5.90
N GLN A 162 -0.56 -3.88 -6.55
CA GLN A 162 0.30 -5.06 -6.67
C GLN A 162 0.81 -5.45 -5.28
N ASP A 163 0.80 -6.74 -5.01
CA ASP A 163 1.23 -7.36 -3.77
C ASP A 163 1.98 -8.65 -4.09
N SER A 164 2.61 -9.27 -3.12
CA SER A 164 3.28 -10.55 -3.30
C SER A 164 2.85 -11.53 -2.20
N LYS A 165 2.72 -12.80 -2.58
CA LYS A 165 2.46 -13.89 -1.63
C LYS A 165 3.57 -14.91 -1.70
N ARG A 166 3.90 -15.50 -0.54
CA ARG A 166 4.82 -16.62 -0.49
C ARG A 166 4.17 -17.85 -1.14
N TRP A 167 4.92 -18.52 -1.99
CA TRP A 167 4.47 -19.68 -2.73
C TRP A 167 5.46 -20.83 -2.53
N TYR A 168 4.93 -22.00 -2.23
CA TYR A 168 5.68 -23.23 -2.02
C TYR A 168 5.36 -24.21 -3.14
N PRO A 169 6.20 -24.30 -4.20
CA PRO A 169 5.91 -25.10 -5.40
C PRO A 169 5.72 -26.59 -5.09
N GLN A 170 6.41 -27.08 -4.07
CA GLN A 170 6.41 -28.48 -3.67
C GLN A 170 5.28 -28.82 -2.66
N GLY A 171 4.37 -27.88 -2.38
CA GLY A 171 3.25 -28.07 -1.46
C GLY A 171 3.71 -28.39 -0.05
N GLU A 172 3.40 -29.60 0.40
CA GLU A 172 3.64 -30.07 1.78
C GLU A 172 5.09 -30.49 2.04
N PHE A 173 5.87 -30.66 0.99
CA PHE A 173 7.24 -31.06 1.05
C PHE A 173 8.07 -30.13 1.92
N LEU A 174 8.78 -30.69 2.86
CA LEU A 174 9.64 -29.97 3.81
C LEU A 174 8.91 -28.91 4.66
N ALA A 175 7.58 -28.95 4.75
CA ALA A 175 6.77 -27.89 5.38
C ALA A 175 7.13 -27.64 6.84
N SER A 176 7.45 -28.68 7.58
CA SER A 176 7.84 -28.58 9.01
C SER A 176 9.18 -27.85 9.23
N VAL A 177 10.05 -27.84 8.21
CA VAL A 177 11.37 -27.20 8.26
C VAL A 177 11.31 -25.81 7.67
N LEU A 178 10.69 -25.64 6.49
CA LEU A 178 10.53 -24.34 5.83
C LEU A 178 9.73 -23.37 6.70
N GLY A 179 8.65 -23.85 7.28
CA GLY A 179 7.69 -23.01 7.98
C GLY A 179 6.81 -22.21 7.01
N PHE A 180 6.32 -21.08 7.47
CA PHE A 180 5.41 -20.23 6.67
C PHE A 180 5.56 -18.75 7.03
N THR A 181 5.01 -17.89 6.19
CA THR A 181 4.95 -16.43 6.38
C THR A 181 3.53 -15.98 6.69
N ASN A 182 3.40 -14.81 7.34
CA ASN A 182 2.11 -14.15 7.56
C ASN A 182 1.65 -13.38 6.30
N VAL A 183 0.55 -12.60 6.47
CA VAL A 183 0.00 -11.74 5.40
C VAL A 183 0.98 -10.64 4.96
N ASP A 184 1.90 -10.23 5.81
CA ASP A 184 2.90 -9.19 5.50
C ASP A 184 4.20 -9.78 4.96
N ASN A 185 4.20 -11.07 4.56
CA ASN A 185 5.37 -11.83 4.13
C ASN A 185 6.49 -11.93 5.19
N ALA A 186 6.20 -11.67 6.47
CA ALA A 186 7.14 -11.93 7.56
C ALA A 186 7.12 -13.40 7.97
N GLY A 187 8.28 -13.98 8.25
CA GLY A 187 8.40 -15.37 8.70
C GLY A 187 7.76 -15.56 10.09
N VAL A 188 6.98 -16.63 10.23
CA VAL A 188 6.27 -16.97 11.49
C VAL A 188 6.84 -18.23 12.12
N SER A 189 7.34 -19.16 11.34
CA SER A 189 7.90 -20.42 11.82
C SER A 189 9.00 -20.95 10.90
N GLY A 190 9.75 -21.96 11.39
CA GLY A 190 10.77 -22.66 10.64
C GLY A 190 11.90 -21.75 10.13
N LEU A 191 12.47 -22.13 8.99
CA LEU A 191 13.54 -21.35 8.33
C LEU A 191 13.08 -19.97 7.89
N GLU A 192 11.80 -19.82 7.55
CA GLU A 192 11.22 -18.51 7.22
C GLU A 192 11.34 -17.52 8.39
N LEU A 193 11.17 -17.99 9.63
CA LEU A 193 11.32 -17.16 10.84
C LEU A 193 12.79 -16.95 11.18
N GLU A 194 13.58 -18.02 11.20
CA GLU A 194 15.00 -17.97 11.61
C GLU A 194 15.84 -17.06 10.70
N TYR A 195 15.59 -17.12 9.40
CA TYR A 195 16.29 -16.31 8.40
C TYR A 195 15.45 -15.12 7.90
N ASN A 196 14.48 -14.67 8.73
CA ASN A 196 13.59 -13.60 8.31
C ASN A 196 14.33 -12.36 7.85
N ASP A 197 15.33 -11.88 8.60
CA ASP A 197 16.10 -10.67 8.28
C ASP A 197 16.92 -10.80 6.99
N THR A 198 17.36 -12.02 6.67
CA THR A 198 18.12 -12.30 5.45
C THR A 198 17.20 -12.39 4.23
N LEU A 199 16.05 -13.05 4.42
CA LEU A 199 15.06 -13.27 3.37
C LEU A 199 14.25 -12.01 3.05
N THR A 200 13.98 -11.17 4.04
CA THR A 200 13.22 -9.94 3.83
C THR A 200 14.08 -8.92 3.11
N GLY A 201 13.61 -8.44 1.95
CA GLY A 201 14.26 -7.37 1.21
C GLY A 201 14.01 -5.99 1.83
N GLN A 202 14.46 -4.96 1.14
CA GLN A 202 14.17 -3.58 1.50
C GLN A 202 13.10 -3.04 0.56
N ASN A 203 11.97 -2.61 1.13
CA ASN A 203 10.88 -2.05 0.34
C ASN A 203 11.33 -0.79 -0.40
N GLY A 204 10.89 -0.67 -1.62
CA GLY A 204 11.00 0.55 -2.40
C GLY A 204 9.95 1.58 -1.96
N VAL A 205 10.17 2.82 -2.34
CA VAL A 205 9.23 3.92 -2.10
C VAL A 205 9.09 4.73 -3.38
N VAL A 206 7.86 4.91 -3.83
CA VAL A 206 7.51 5.83 -4.92
C VAL A 206 6.89 7.06 -4.30
N LEU A 207 7.59 8.19 -4.43
CA LEU A 207 7.12 9.50 -4.01
C LEU A 207 6.36 10.14 -5.16
N THR A 208 5.05 10.24 -5.03
CA THR A 208 4.19 10.85 -6.05
C THR A 208 3.57 12.14 -5.50
N ALA A 209 3.71 13.25 -6.23
CA ALA A 209 3.04 14.49 -5.84
C ALA A 209 1.55 14.44 -6.18
N VAL A 210 0.72 14.70 -5.17
CA VAL A 210 -0.73 14.75 -5.29
C VAL A 210 -1.27 16.13 -4.94
N ASN A 211 -2.39 16.51 -5.54
CA ASN A 211 -3.10 17.74 -5.17
C ASN A 211 -3.88 17.57 -3.86
N ALA A 212 -4.51 18.65 -3.38
CA ALA A 212 -5.32 18.63 -2.16
C ALA A 212 -6.52 17.64 -2.19
N TRP A 213 -6.89 17.17 -3.37
CA TRP A 213 -7.95 16.15 -3.57
C TRP A 213 -7.40 14.74 -3.77
N GLY A 214 -6.05 14.55 -3.72
CA GLY A 214 -5.42 13.24 -3.86
C GLY A 214 -5.17 12.79 -5.31
N TYR A 215 -5.39 13.64 -6.31
CA TYR A 215 -5.07 13.33 -7.71
C TYR A 215 -3.60 13.57 -7.99
N THR A 216 -2.98 12.66 -8.71
CA THR A 216 -1.58 12.78 -9.17
C THR A 216 -1.43 14.00 -10.10
N LEU A 217 -0.42 14.81 -9.84
CA LEU A 217 -0.10 15.97 -10.68
C LEU A 217 0.65 15.50 -11.92
N ALA A 218 0.22 15.91 -13.12
CA ALA A 218 0.78 15.48 -14.41
C ALA A 218 2.26 15.87 -14.63
N GLN A 219 2.81 16.75 -13.82
CA GLN A 219 4.21 17.21 -13.84
C GLN A 219 4.92 16.90 -12.50
N SER A 220 4.48 15.86 -11.79
CA SER A 220 5.08 15.49 -10.51
C SER A 220 6.47 14.90 -10.74
N TYR A 221 7.43 15.33 -9.93
CA TYR A 221 8.69 14.60 -9.76
C TYR A 221 8.36 13.27 -9.11
N GLU A 222 8.48 12.19 -9.87
CA GLU A 222 8.40 10.84 -9.37
C GLU A 222 9.83 10.45 -8.97
N THR A 223 10.07 10.36 -7.67
CA THR A 223 11.33 9.80 -7.16
C THR A 223 11.04 8.37 -6.77
N GLU A 224 11.57 7.45 -7.52
CA GLU A 224 11.48 6.02 -7.25
C GLU A 224 12.75 5.54 -6.53
N LEU A 225 12.58 5.03 -5.33
CA LEU A 225 13.59 4.21 -4.67
C LEU A 225 13.21 2.75 -4.97
N ALA A 226 13.96 2.12 -5.88
CA ALA A 226 13.67 0.75 -6.27
C ALA A 226 13.76 -0.22 -5.07
N PRO A 227 12.86 -1.21 -4.96
CA PRO A 227 12.96 -2.23 -3.92
C PRO A 227 14.21 -3.09 -4.13
N VAL A 228 14.82 -3.51 -3.03
CA VAL A 228 15.94 -4.45 -3.04
C VAL A 228 15.46 -5.82 -2.60
N GLU A 229 15.55 -6.81 -3.47
CA GLU A 229 15.14 -8.17 -3.15
C GLU A 229 15.91 -8.74 -1.96
N GLY A 230 15.26 -9.60 -1.16
CA GLY A 230 15.92 -10.35 -0.09
C GLY A 230 16.94 -11.36 -0.61
N SER A 231 17.93 -11.66 0.22
CA SER A 231 18.93 -12.67 -0.12
C SER A 231 18.32 -14.07 -0.16
N GLY A 232 18.66 -14.86 -1.18
CA GLY A 232 18.22 -16.24 -1.28
C GLY A 232 18.97 -17.18 -0.32
N LEU A 233 18.30 -18.26 0.10
CA LEU A 233 18.90 -19.33 0.88
C LEU A 233 19.09 -20.59 0.02
N ARG A 234 20.24 -21.26 0.17
CA ARG A 234 20.47 -22.60 -0.34
C ARG A 234 20.72 -23.54 0.82
N LEU A 235 19.85 -24.54 0.95
CA LEU A 235 19.91 -25.51 2.04
C LEU A 235 20.90 -26.63 1.72
N THR A 236 21.33 -27.35 2.74
CA THR A 236 22.07 -28.59 2.60
C THR A 236 21.18 -29.79 2.29
N ILE A 237 19.85 -29.60 2.39
CA ILE A 237 18.85 -30.65 2.17
C ILE A 237 18.80 -31.00 0.68
N ASP A 238 18.97 -32.32 0.40
CA ASP A 238 18.76 -32.90 -0.92
C ASP A 238 17.29 -33.30 -1.09
N ALA A 239 16.68 -32.83 -2.20
CA ALA A 239 15.25 -33.06 -2.42
C ALA A 239 14.91 -34.55 -2.59
N ASN A 240 15.78 -35.34 -3.19
CA ASN A 240 15.54 -36.76 -3.39
C ASN A 240 15.62 -37.53 -2.05
N ILE A 241 16.67 -37.27 -1.25
CA ILE A 241 16.82 -37.90 0.06
C ILE A 241 15.66 -37.53 0.98
N GLN A 242 15.24 -36.27 0.95
CA GLN A 242 14.08 -35.77 1.69
C GLN A 242 12.83 -36.52 1.30
N HIS A 243 12.54 -36.67 0.01
CA HIS A 243 11.38 -37.38 -0.48
C HIS A 243 11.34 -38.84 -0.03
N TYR A 244 12.51 -39.54 -0.10
CA TYR A 244 12.61 -40.92 0.41
C TYR A 244 12.31 -40.97 1.92
N LEU A 245 12.84 -40.03 2.71
CA LEU A 245 12.61 -39.97 4.14
C LEU A 245 11.13 -39.74 4.49
N GLU A 246 10.48 -38.79 3.82
CA GLU A 246 9.06 -38.51 4.04
C GLU A 246 8.18 -39.71 3.71
N ASN A 247 8.44 -40.36 2.58
CA ASN A 247 7.72 -41.57 2.19
C ASN A 247 7.93 -42.73 3.18
N ALA A 248 9.17 -42.95 3.62
CA ALA A 248 9.46 -43.98 4.61
C ALA A 248 8.81 -43.74 5.96
N LEU A 249 8.77 -42.49 6.42
CA LEU A 249 8.10 -42.12 7.66
C LEU A 249 6.57 -42.27 7.53
N ASN A 250 5.98 -41.83 6.43
CA ASN A 250 4.56 -41.98 6.17
C ASN A 250 4.15 -43.46 6.12
N TYR A 251 4.93 -44.30 5.45
CA TYR A 251 4.72 -45.74 5.43
C TYR A 251 4.81 -46.35 6.83
N ALA A 252 5.84 -46.01 7.61
CA ALA A 252 6.04 -46.52 8.96
C ALA A 252 4.88 -46.12 9.91
N VAL A 253 4.39 -44.90 9.82
CA VAL A 253 3.25 -44.40 10.61
C VAL A 253 1.98 -45.16 10.31
N GLN A 254 1.72 -45.44 9.03
CA GLN A 254 0.52 -46.19 8.60
C GLN A 254 0.61 -47.65 8.97
N GLU A 255 1.73 -48.32 8.71
CA GLU A 255 1.91 -49.75 8.98
C GLU A 255 1.90 -50.08 10.46
N HIS A 256 2.53 -49.24 11.29
CA HIS A 256 2.67 -49.48 12.73
C HIS A 256 1.66 -48.70 13.58
N HIS A 257 0.67 -48.03 12.95
CA HIS A 257 -0.38 -47.27 13.64
C HIS A 257 0.17 -46.32 14.70
N VAL A 258 1.22 -45.56 14.34
CA VAL A 258 1.89 -44.64 15.27
C VAL A 258 0.93 -43.54 15.69
N ALA A 259 0.54 -43.49 16.95
CA ALA A 259 -0.43 -42.55 17.50
C ALA A 259 0.16 -41.13 17.72
N ALA A 260 1.48 -41.02 17.78
CA ALA A 260 2.21 -39.78 18.00
C ALA A 260 3.03 -39.39 16.79
N ARG A 261 3.82 -38.32 16.90
CA ARG A 261 4.69 -37.86 15.86
C ARG A 261 5.91 -38.77 15.68
N SER A 262 6.27 -39.00 14.42
CA SER A 262 7.54 -39.64 14.03
C SER A 262 8.44 -38.57 13.42
N VAL A 263 9.73 -38.62 13.72
CA VAL A 263 10.74 -37.70 13.22
C VAL A 263 11.87 -38.51 12.62
N GLY A 264 12.37 -38.08 11.46
CA GLY A 264 13.53 -38.63 10.83
C GLY A 264 14.53 -37.54 10.45
N ILE A 265 15.82 -37.80 10.67
CA ILE A 265 16.91 -36.90 10.28
C ILE A 265 17.97 -37.74 9.58
N VAL A 266 18.43 -37.28 8.41
CA VAL A 266 19.55 -37.85 7.68
C VAL A 266 20.66 -36.82 7.66
N MET A 267 21.84 -37.21 8.13
CA MET A 267 22.98 -36.32 8.26
C MET A 267 24.22 -36.96 7.62
N GLU A 268 25.01 -36.18 6.92
CA GLU A 268 26.30 -36.60 6.42
C GLU A 268 27.32 -36.61 7.55
N VAL A 269 27.95 -37.76 7.77
CA VAL A 269 28.83 -38.00 8.95
C VAL A 269 30.11 -37.14 8.91
N ASN A 270 30.65 -36.89 7.71
CA ASN A 270 31.93 -36.21 7.56
C ASN A 270 31.82 -34.68 7.72
N THR A 271 30.71 -34.11 7.29
CA THR A 271 30.51 -32.66 7.26
C THR A 271 29.55 -32.16 8.32
N GLY A 272 28.70 -33.05 8.87
CA GLY A 272 27.61 -32.68 9.75
C GLY A 272 26.42 -32.03 9.03
N ALA A 273 26.42 -32.00 7.69
CA ALA A 273 25.33 -31.40 6.92
C ALA A 273 24.05 -32.22 7.04
N VAL A 274 22.93 -31.58 7.31
CA VAL A 274 21.61 -32.21 7.33
C VAL A 274 21.15 -32.35 5.89
N LEU A 275 21.00 -33.59 5.41
CA LEU A 275 20.60 -33.95 4.05
C LEU A 275 19.09 -34.10 3.94
N ALA A 276 18.42 -34.51 5.00
CA ALA A 276 16.97 -34.58 5.07
C ALA A 276 16.47 -34.47 6.52
N MET A 277 15.30 -33.87 6.73
CA MET A 277 14.63 -33.79 8.01
C MET A 277 13.12 -33.75 7.80
N ALA A 278 12.41 -34.71 8.38
CA ALA A 278 10.96 -34.81 8.22
C ALA A 278 10.27 -35.16 9.53
N THR A 279 9.04 -34.70 9.67
CA THR A 279 8.13 -35.01 10.78
C THR A 279 6.78 -35.45 10.21
N THR A 280 6.21 -36.53 10.72
CA THR A 280 4.88 -37.00 10.32
C THR A 280 4.04 -37.35 11.54
N PRO A 281 2.70 -37.12 11.59
CA PRO A 281 1.96 -36.35 10.57
C PRO A 281 2.36 -34.87 10.56
N VAL A 282 2.38 -34.28 9.36
CA VAL A 282 2.59 -32.86 9.22
C VAL A 282 1.31 -32.15 9.67
N SER A 283 1.43 -31.17 10.54
CA SER A 283 0.28 -30.35 10.97
C SER A 283 0.02 -29.27 9.93
N TYR A 284 -0.94 -29.51 9.03
CA TYR A 284 -1.30 -28.59 7.94
C TYR A 284 -2.14 -27.40 8.35
N THR A 285 -2.52 -27.29 9.63
CA THR A 285 -3.34 -26.19 10.13
C THR A 285 -2.73 -24.79 9.86
N HIS A 286 -1.46 -24.74 9.47
CA HIS A 286 -0.72 -23.51 9.22
C HIS A 286 -0.50 -23.20 7.73
N LEU A 287 -0.59 -24.20 6.82
CA LEU A 287 -0.40 -24.00 5.38
C LEU A 287 -1.69 -23.57 4.68
N THR A 288 -2.83 -23.89 5.21
CA THR A 288 -4.07 -23.23 4.84
C THR A 288 -4.14 -21.93 5.63
N LEU A 289 -3.62 -20.84 5.07
CA LEU A 289 -3.99 -19.51 5.53
C LEU A 289 -5.50 -19.50 5.69
N PRO A 290 -6.05 -19.12 6.84
CA PRO A 290 -7.48 -18.94 6.96
C PRO A 290 -7.86 -17.92 5.89
N THR A 291 -8.50 -18.37 4.85
CA THR A 291 -9.32 -17.50 4.02
C THR A 291 -10.34 -16.96 5.01
N ILE A 292 -10.07 -15.78 5.55
CA ILE A 292 -11.02 -15.09 6.41
C ILE A 292 -12.26 -14.91 5.55
N ARG A 293 -13.25 -15.74 5.84
CA ARG A 293 -14.59 -15.64 5.27
C ARG A 293 -15.27 -14.37 5.76
#